data_ab7bf29af555b8a449dc196efc9fc6d8
#
_entry.id   ab7bf29af555b8a449dc196efc9fc6d8
#
_cell.length_a   1.000
_cell.length_b   1.000
_cell.length_c   1.000
_cell.angle_alpha   90.00
_cell.angle_beta   90.00
_cell.angle_gamma   90.00
#
_symmetry.space_group_name_H-M   'P 1'
#
loop_
_entity.id
_entity.type
_entity.pdbx_description
1 polymer ?
#
loop_
_entity_poly.entity_id
_entity_poly.type
_entity_poly.pdbx_seq_one_letter_code
_entity_poly.pdbx_strand_id
1 'polypeptide(L)'
;GLSFRVRGSQLRIDSDIKLLRRILQNFLTNAFRYAKGPVLLGVRRRGGELCLEGWDRGPGIPEDKQQVIFEESTRLDSHQTRAEKGLGLGLAIADGLCRVLGHTVRVRSWPGRGSVFSVTVPIARTQTPPVSATVELNGKLLSGAQVLCIDNEDSILIGMNSLLSRWGCQVWTARNREECAAILNEGVRPQLALVDYHLDHGDTGTELMAWLRTRLGEPVPGVVISADGRPETVAQVHAAGLDYLAKPVKPAALRALLSRHLPL
;
A
#
# COMPACT_ATOMS: atom_id res chain seq x y z
N GLY A 1 19.89 -7.95 -1.78
CA GLY A 1 18.62 -7.34 -2.16
C GLY A 1 17.90 -6.78 -0.94
N LEU A 2 17.06 -5.77 -1.12
CA LEU A 2 16.17 -5.25 -0.11
C LEU A 2 15.18 -6.36 0.30
N SER A 3 15.06 -6.62 1.59
CA SER A 3 14.03 -7.51 2.14
C SER A 3 13.27 -6.77 3.24
N PHE A 4 11.97 -7.00 3.33
CA PHE A 4 11.12 -6.37 4.35
C PHE A 4 10.54 -7.45 5.28
N ARG A 5 10.65 -7.23 6.59
CA ARG A 5 10.10 -8.11 7.61
C ARG A 5 9.23 -7.34 8.57
N VAL A 6 8.14 -7.96 9.01
CA VAL A 6 7.24 -7.39 10.02
C VAL A 6 7.17 -8.34 11.21
N ARG A 7 7.34 -7.79 12.43
CA ARG A 7 7.08 -8.48 13.69
C ARG A 7 6.04 -7.69 14.46
N GLY A 8 4.80 -8.16 14.41
CA GLY A 8 3.65 -7.55 15.06
C GLY A 8 3.49 -7.93 16.53
N SER A 9 2.42 -7.41 17.14
CA SER A 9 1.95 -7.72 18.49
C SER A 9 0.44 -7.92 18.46
N GLN A 10 -0.09 -8.71 19.39
CA GLN A 10 -1.54 -8.88 19.63
C GLN A 10 -2.11 -7.82 20.58
N LEU A 11 -1.23 -7.00 21.18
CA LEU A 11 -1.64 -5.95 22.10
C LEU A 11 -2.33 -4.81 21.34
N ARG A 12 -3.35 -4.25 21.97
CA ARG A 12 -4.07 -3.10 21.46
C ARG A 12 -3.45 -1.82 21.95
N ILE A 13 -3.54 -0.81 21.13
CA ILE A 13 -3.03 0.52 21.39
C ILE A 13 -4.19 1.53 21.35
N ASP A 14 -4.04 2.60 22.10
CA ASP A 14 -4.93 3.75 22.07
C ASP A 14 -4.32 4.83 21.17
N SER A 15 -4.81 4.92 19.92
CA SER A 15 -4.29 5.85 18.92
C SER A 15 -5.21 5.95 17.71
N ASP A 16 -5.12 7.05 16.95
CA ASP A 16 -5.75 7.16 15.63
C ASP A 16 -4.99 6.33 14.61
N ILE A 17 -5.67 5.33 14.04
CA ILE A 17 -5.07 4.38 13.10
C ILE A 17 -4.60 5.03 11.79
N LYS A 18 -5.28 6.11 11.33
CA LYS A 18 -4.92 6.78 10.08
C LYS A 18 -3.64 7.60 10.24
N LEU A 19 -3.58 8.36 11.34
CA LEU A 19 -2.41 9.18 11.66
C LEU A 19 -1.20 8.32 12.01
N LEU A 20 -1.39 7.28 12.82
CA LEU A 20 -0.32 6.34 13.17
C LEU A 20 0.23 5.61 11.94
N ARG A 21 -0.65 5.19 11.02
CA ARG A 21 -0.23 4.60 9.74
C ARG A 21 0.65 5.56 8.95
N ARG A 22 0.30 6.85 8.89
CA ARG A 22 1.07 7.87 8.18
C ARG A 22 2.45 8.08 8.79
N ILE A 23 2.56 8.04 10.14
CA ILE A 23 3.86 8.07 10.83
C ILE A 23 4.73 6.87 10.41
N LEU A 24 4.19 5.66 10.47
CA LEU A 24 4.93 4.45 10.10
C LEU A 24 5.30 4.43 8.60
N GLN A 25 4.44 4.93 7.72
CA GLN A 25 4.75 5.09 6.30
C GLN A 25 5.95 6.02 6.08
N ASN A 26 6.04 7.14 6.81
CA ASN A 26 7.20 8.03 6.73
C ASN A 26 8.49 7.33 7.18
N PHE A 27 8.45 6.54 8.26
CA PHE A 27 9.60 5.75 8.70
C PHE A 27 10.03 4.72 7.64
N LEU A 28 9.08 3.98 7.08
CA LEU A 28 9.35 2.97 6.07
C LEU A 28 9.86 3.58 4.76
N THR A 29 9.26 4.68 4.31
CA THR A 29 9.72 5.39 3.10
C THR A 29 11.18 5.85 3.26
N ASN A 30 11.55 6.37 4.43
CA ASN A 30 12.94 6.71 4.72
C ASN A 30 13.83 5.46 4.76
N ALA A 31 13.40 4.41 5.45
CA ALA A 31 14.14 3.16 5.51
C ALA A 31 14.40 2.59 4.11
N PHE A 32 13.40 2.48 3.26
CA PHE A 32 13.55 1.96 1.88
C PHE A 32 14.41 2.85 0.99
N ARG A 33 14.37 4.16 1.21
CA ARG A 33 15.20 5.11 0.44
C ARG A 33 16.68 4.99 0.77
N TYR A 34 17.02 4.80 2.04
CA TYR A 34 18.41 4.86 2.49
C TYR A 34 19.02 3.50 2.86
N ALA A 35 18.21 2.46 3.01
CA ALA A 35 18.70 1.14 3.36
C ALA A 35 19.50 0.50 2.21
N LYS A 36 20.63 -0.10 2.57
CA LYS A 36 21.42 -0.97 1.68
C LYS A 36 21.17 -2.47 1.96
N GLY A 37 20.13 -2.80 2.73
CA GLY A 37 19.84 -4.17 3.18
C GLY A 37 18.44 -4.29 3.77
N PRO A 38 18.21 -5.30 4.61
CA PRO A 38 16.88 -5.59 5.15
C PRO A 38 16.32 -4.44 6.00
N VAL A 39 15.00 -4.21 5.84
CA VAL A 39 14.19 -3.30 6.65
C VAL A 39 13.28 -4.14 7.53
N LEU A 40 13.18 -3.78 8.82
CA LEU A 40 12.32 -4.44 9.79
C LEU A 40 11.36 -3.42 10.43
N LEU A 41 10.06 -3.72 10.40
CA LEU A 41 9.07 -3.07 11.24
C LEU A 41 8.76 -3.99 12.41
N GLY A 42 9.04 -3.54 13.63
CA GLY A 42 8.88 -4.32 14.84
C GLY A 42 8.09 -3.60 15.92
N VAL A 43 7.61 -4.36 16.90
CA VAL A 43 6.92 -3.85 18.08
C VAL A 43 7.62 -4.36 19.32
N ARG A 44 7.90 -3.45 20.26
CA ARG A 44 8.49 -3.77 21.55
C ARG A 44 7.66 -3.16 22.67
N ARG A 45 7.36 -3.96 23.69
CA ARG A 45 6.72 -3.48 24.90
C ARG A 45 7.74 -2.81 25.82
N ARG A 46 7.40 -1.63 26.35
CA ARG A 46 8.16 -0.91 27.36
C ARG A 46 7.19 -0.39 28.43
N GLY A 47 7.18 -1.07 29.59
CA GLY A 47 6.22 -0.73 30.66
C GLY A 47 4.76 -0.85 30.20
N GLY A 48 3.99 0.22 30.36
CA GLY A 48 2.60 0.34 29.92
C GLY A 48 2.39 0.77 28.47
N GLU A 49 3.46 0.87 27.66
CA GLU A 49 3.45 1.40 26.31
C GLU A 49 4.01 0.39 25.30
N LEU A 50 3.64 0.56 24.03
CA LEU A 50 4.27 -0.11 22.91
C LEU A 50 5.12 0.88 22.12
N CYS A 51 6.32 0.42 21.79
CA CYS A 51 7.24 1.12 20.91
C CYS A 51 7.19 0.44 19.52
N LEU A 52 6.68 1.15 18.52
CA LEU A 52 6.68 0.72 17.13
C LEU A 52 7.98 1.19 16.49
N GLU A 53 8.80 0.28 16.00
CA GLU A 53 10.18 0.55 15.56
C GLU A 53 10.37 0.17 14.09
N GLY A 54 10.80 1.14 13.26
CA GLY A 54 11.28 0.92 11.90
C GLY A 54 12.82 0.89 11.90
N TRP A 55 13.40 -0.26 11.54
CA TRP A 55 14.84 -0.50 11.51
C TRP A 55 15.33 -0.53 10.08
N ASP A 56 16.44 0.13 9.80
CA ASP A 56 17.15 0.07 8.53
C ASP A 56 18.65 -0.22 8.73
N ARG A 57 19.28 -0.66 7.64
CA ARG A 57 20.74 -0.79 7.50
C ARG A 57 21.29 0.21 6.49
N GLY A 58 20.91 1.47 6.66
CA GLY A 58 21.38 2.59 5.87
C GLY A 58 22.72 3.14 6.37
N PRO A 59 23.12 4.33 5.87
CA PRO A 59 24.36 4.98 6.26
C PRO A 59 24.40 5.44 7.71
N GLY A 60 23.26 5.44 8.40
CA GLY A 60 23.12 6.03 9.73
C GLY A 60 23.14 7.55 9.69
N ILE A 61 22.94 8.15 10.86
CA ILE A 61 22.81 9.60 11.08
C ILE A 61 23.78 10.03 12.15
N PRO A 62 24.66 11.00 11.89
CA PRO A 62 25.56 11.56 12.90
C PRO A 62 24.79 12.07 14.13
N GLU A 63 25.40 11.98 15.30
CA GLU A 63 24.74 12.26 16.56
C GLU A 63 24.25 13.72 16.66
N ASP A 64 25.06 14.66 16.21
CA ASP A 64 24.76 16.09 16.12
C ASP A 64 23.56 16.41 15.22
N LYS A 65 23.21 15.50 14.30
CA LYS A 65 22.11 15.68 13.35
C LYS A 65 20.83 14.91 13.74
N GLN A 66 20.88 14.03 14.74
CA GLN A 66 19.71 13.22 15.12
C GLN A 66 18.53 14.02 15.69
N GLN A 67 18.78 15.21 16.23
CA GLN A 67 17.71 16.08 16.72
C GLN A 67 17.09 16.92 15.59
N VAL A 68 17.93 17.46 14.71
CA VAL A 68 17.48 18.39 13.66
C VAL A 68 16.80 17.70 12.46
N ILE A 69 16.92 16.38 12.31
CA ILE A 69 16.25 15.65 11.19
C ILE A 69 14.72 15.67 11.24
N PHE A 70 14.14 16.06 12.37
CA PHE A 70 12.70 16.25 12.53
C PHE A 70 12.23 17.68 12.20
N GLU A 71 13.15 18.60 11.97
CA GLU A 71 12.85 19.95 11.53
C GLU A 71 12.51 19.98 10.03
N GLU A 72 11.66 20.95 9.64
CA GLU A 72 11.26 21.10 8.23
C GLU A 72 12.47 21.40 7.35
N SER A 73 12.54 20.74 6.21
CA SER A 73 13.58 20.92 5.16
C SER A 73 15.00 20.54 5.57
N THR A 74 15.20 19.89 6.71
CA THR A 74 16.54 19.42 7.11
C THR A 74 16.95 18.22 6.26
N ARG A 75 18.04 18.37 5.51
CA ARG A 75 18.67 17.32 4.70
C ARG A 75 20.10 17.09 5.18
N LEU A 76 20.44 15.83 5.32
CA LEU A 76 21.84 15.45 5.42
C LEU A 76 22.42 15.48 4.00
N ASP A 77 23.33 16.43 3.71
CA ASP A 77 24.03 16.51 2.43
C ASP A 77 24.78 15.20 2.19
N SER A 78 24.17 14.29 1.43
CA SER A 78 24.84 13.15 0.84
C SER A 78 24.73 13.29 -0.66
N HIS A 79 25.85 13.07 -1.38
CA HIS A 79 26.01 13.13 -2.84
C HIS A 79 25.01 12.21 -3.55
N GLN A 80 23.76 12.64 -3.71
CA GLN A 80 22.74 11.91 -4.46
C GLN A 80 22.19 12.75 -5.60
N THR A 81 22.02 12.10 -6.75
CA THR A 81 21.57 12.65 -8.01
C THR A 81 20.18 13.29 -7.92
N ARG A 82 19.95 14.28 -8.77
CA ARG A 82 18.73 15.12 -8.84
C ARG A 82 17.39 14.34 -8.93
N ALA A 83 17.42 13.08 -9.35
CA ALA A 83 16.23 12.23 -9.54
C ALA A 83 15.66 11.63 -8.24
N GLU A 84 16.44 11.58 -7.14
CA GLU A 84 16.03 10.98 -5.85
C GLU A 84 15.53 11.99 -4.81
N LYS A 85 15.17 13.19 -5.25
CA LYS A 85 14.79 14.32 -4.38
C LYS A 85 13.39 14.17 -3.78
N GLY A 86 13.26 13.52 -2.62
CA GLY A 86 12.10 13.74 -1.75
C GLY A 86 12.18 15.14 -1.06
N LEU A 87 11.02 15.71 -0.73
CA LEU A 87 10.90 17.07 -0.16
C LEU A 87 11.52 17.29 1.22
N GLY A 88 12.06 16.24 1.89
CA GLY A 88 12.65 16.36 3.25
C GLY A 88 11.61 16.54 4.36
N LEU A 89 10.32 16.47 4.05
CA LEU A 89 9.22 16.76 4.99
C LEU A 89 8.71 15.54 5.78
N GLY A 90 9.10 14.32 5.40
CA GLY A 90 8.50 13.09 5.94
C GLY A 90 8.68 12.94 7.45
N LEU A 91 9.86 13.24 7.99
CA LEU A 91 10.13 13.13 9.44
C LEU A 91 9.50 14.29 10.22
N ALA A 92 9.50 15.50 9.68
CA ALA A 92 8.79 16.65 10.26
C ALA A 92 7.29 16.38 10.35
N ILE A 93 6.69 15.81 9.29
CA ILE A 93 5.28 15.38 9.31
C ILE A 93 5.07 14.29 10.38
N ALA A 94 5.96 13.30 10.49
CA ALA A 94 5.84 12.25 11.51
C ALA A 94 5.90 12.82 12.92
N ASP A 95 6.79 13.77 13.20
CA ASP A 95 6.88 14.46 14.49
C ASP A 95 5.62 15.30 14.78
N GLY A 96 5.16 16.09 13.81
CA GLY A 96 3.93 16.87 13.95
C GLY A 96 2.71 15.99 14.26
N LEU A 97 2.57 14.86 13.56
CA LEU A 97 1.50 13.89 13.82
C LEU A 97 1.64 13.24 15.21
N CYS A 98 2.86 12.93 15.65
CA CYS A 98 3.10 12.43 17.00
C CYS A 98 2.66 13.44 18.07
N ARG A 99 2.96 14.73 17.88
CA ARG A 99 2.50 15.79 18.80
C ARG A 99 0.98 15.87 18.87
N VAL A 100 0.28 15.80 17.72
CA VAL A 100 -1.19 15.82 17.66
C VAL A 100 -1.78 14.62 18.41
N LEU A 101 -1.14 13.45 18.34
CA LEU A 101 -1.59 12.22 19.00
C LEU A 101 -1.15 12.11 20.47
N GLY A 102 -0.34 13.03 20.99
CA GLY A 102 0.29 12.89 22.30
C GLY A 102 1.31 11.74 22.39
N HIS A 103 1.87 11.34 21.25
CA HIS A 103 2.86 10.28 21.15
C HIS A 103 4.28 10.83 21.11
N THR A 104 5.26 9.98 21.44
CA THR A 104 6.67 10.37 21.40
C THR A 104 7.38 9.69 20.24
N VAL A 105 7.98 10.48 19.34
CA VAL A 105 8.89 9.99 18.30
C VAL A 105 10.33 10.04 18.80
N ARG A 106 11.13 9.04 18.42
CA ARG A 106 12.57 9.00 18.72
C ARG A 106 13.35 8.38 17.58
N VAL A 107 14.60 8.79 17.44
CA VAL A 107 15.59 8.17 16.57
C VAL A 107 16.75 7.65 17.42
N ARG A 108 17.31 6.52 17.02
CA ARG A 108 18.63 6.03 17.42
C ARG A 108 19.35 5.63 16.15
N SER A 109 20.51 6.13 15.95
CA SER A 109 21.25 5.86 14.74
C SER A 109 22.73 5.75 14.99
N TRP A 110 23.38 4.92 14.19
CA TRP A 110 24.81 4.64 14.28
C TRP A 110 25.40 4.82 12.88
N PRO A 111 26.29 5.79 12.67
CA PRO A 111 26.97 5.99 11.39
C PRO A 111 27.56 4.68 10.85
N GLY A 112 27.28 4.37 9.60
CA GLY A 112 27.72 3.14 8.91
C GLY A 112 26.98 1.86 9.30
N ARG A 113 26.01 1.90 10.24
CA ARG A 113 25.28 0.69 10.72
C ARG A 113 23.79 0.74 10.51
N GLY A 114 23.22 1.95 10.31
CA GLY A 114 21.78 2.14 10.09
C GLY A 114 21.09 2.91 11.21
N SER A 115 19.76 2.97 11.12
CA SER A 115 18.92 3.77 12.00
C SER A 115 17.72 3.00 12.53
N VAL A 116 17.17 3.48 13.63
CA VAL A 116 15.90 3.02 14.21
C VAL A 116 15.05 4.23 14.50
N PHE A 117 13.96 4.37 13.76
CA PHE A 117 12.92 5.34 14.05
C PHE A 117 11.82 4.67 14.85
N SER A 118 11.35 5.31 15.90
CA SER A 118 10.36 4.72 16.79
C SER A 118 9.29 5.72 17.21
N VAL A 119 8.05 5.23 17.36
CA VAL A 119 6.96 5.95 18.00
C VAL A 119 6.44 5.14 19.17
N THR A 120 6.28 5.80 20.31
CA THR A 120 5.75 5.20 21.53
C THR A 120 4.28 5.53 21.66
N VAL A 121 3.45 4.50 21.85
CA VAL A 121 2.00 4.59 21.91
C VAL A 121 1.46 3.87 23.15
N PRO A 122 0.44 4.40 23.84
CA PRO A 122 -0.13 3.75 25.02
C PRO A 122 -0.81 2.44 24.66
N ILE A 123 -0.66 1.44 25.53
CA ILE A 123 -1.47 0.21 25.44
C ILE A 123 -2.88 0.56 25.92
N ALA A 124 -3.89 0.16 25.16
CA ALA A 124 -5.30 0.35 25.53
C ALA A 124 -5.58 -0.31 26.88
N ARG A 125 -6.12 0.46 27.83
CA ARG A 125 -6.39 -0.02 29.20
C ARG A 125 -7.45 -1.13 29.25
N THR A 126 -8.39 -1.09 28.32
CA THR A 126 -9.43 -2.11 28.19
C THR A 126 -9.01 -3.08 27.09
N GLN A 127 -8.58 -4.26 27.49
CA GLN A 127 -8.36 -5.40 26.59
C GLN A 127 -9.71 -6.08 26.27
N THR A 128 -10.77 -5.29 26.11
CA THR A 128 -12.03 -5.82 25.59
C THR A 128 -11.66 -6.56 24.31
N PRO A 129 -12.11 -7.84 24.16
CA PRO A 129 -11.86 -8.53 22.90
C PRO A 129 -12.30 -7.59 21.80
N PRO A 130 -11.64 -7.57 20.63
CA PRO A 130 -12.15 -6.77 19.55
C PRO A 130 -13.64 -7.02 19.51
N VAL A 131 -14.47 -6.00 19.68
CA VAL A 131 -15.50 -5.89 18.67
C VAL A 131 -14.63 -5.91 17.43
N SER A 132 -14.48 -7.10 16.86
CA SER A 132 -13.99 -7.26 15.52
C SER A 132 -14.90 -6.44 14.66
N ALA A 133 -14.49 -5.25 14.45
CA ALA A 133 -14.64 -4.59 13.20
C ALA A 133 -13.47 -5.00 12.26
N THR A 134 -12.90 -6.20 12.35
CA THR A 134 -13.18 -7.22 11.39
C THR A 134 -14.68 -7.39 11.51
N VAL A 135 -15.35 -6.58 10.78
CA VAL A 135 -16.31 -7.12 9.90
C VAL A 135 -15.63 -8.37 9.32
N GLU A 136 -15.84 -9.53 9.94
CA GLU A 136 -16.17 -10.74 9.26
C GLU A 136 -17.54 -10.46 8.62
N LEU A 137 -17.59 -9.39 7.83
CA LEU A 137 -18.48 -9.23 6.72
C LEU A 137 -18.00 -10.32 5.76
N ASN A 138 -18.49 -11.52 6.08
CA ASN A 138 -18.54 -12.63 5.17
C ASN A 138 -17.28 -12.72 4.28
N GLY A 139 -16.19 -13.33 4.81
CA GLY A 139 -15.10 -13.85 4.01
C GLY A 139 -15.57 -14.89 2.96
N LYS A 140 -16.87 -15.20 2.93
CA LYS A 140 -17.51 -16.05 1.94
C LYS A 140 -18.13 -15.31 0.75
N LEU A 141 -18.36 -13.99 0.83
CA LEU A 141 -19.05 -13.23 -0.22
C LEU A 141 -18.30 -13.15 -1.55
N LEU A 142 -16.97 -13.29 -1.56
CA LEU A 142 -16.14 -13.27 -2.77
C LEU A 142 -15.36 -14.59 -2.92
N SER A 143 -15.71 -15.63 -2.15
CA SER A 143 -15.01 -16.91 -2.15
C SER A 143 -15.12 -17.62 -3.49
N GLY A 144 -14.00 -17.87 -4.13
CA GLY A 144 -13.91 -18.52 -5.44
C GLY A 144 -14.12 -17.59 -6.62
N ALA A 145 -14.43 -16.31 -6.40
CA ALA A 145 -14.57 -15.35 -7.50
C ALA A 145 -13.25 -15.19 -8.27
N GLN A 146 -13.32 -15.29 -9.59
CA GLN A 146 -12.18 -15.22 -10.49
C GLN A 146 -11.92 -13.77 -10.91
N VAL A 147 -10.80 -13.20 -10.47
CA VAL A 147 -10.44 -11.80 -10.71
C VAL A 147 -9.10 -11.73 -11.44
N LEU A 148 -9.07 -11.00 -12.55
CA LEU A 148 -7.86 -10.68 -13.30
C LEU A 148 -7.40 -9.26 -12.95
N CYS A 149 -6.17 -9.10 -12.44
CA CYS A 149 -5.56 -7.81 -12.14
C CYS A 149 -4.50 -7.48 -13.17
N ILE A 150 -4.56 -6.29 -13.76
CA ILE A 150 -3.66 -5.84 -14.82
C ILE A 150 -3.09 -4.48 -14.43
N ASP A 151 -1.77 -4.42 -14.24
CA ASP A 151 -1.03 -3.20 -13.89
C ASP A 151 0.44 -3.41 -14.27
N ASN A 152 1.11 -2.43 -14.84
CA ASN A 152 2.51 -2.54 -15.23
C ASN A 152 3.49 -2.50 -14.04
N GLU A 153 3.00 -2.20 -12.82
CA GLU A 153 3.80 -2.19 -11.60
C GLU A 153 3.64 -3.50 -10.80
N ASP A 154 4.69 -4.33 -10.74
CA ASP A 154 4.69 -5.58 -9.96
C ASP A 154 4.29 -5.39 -8.49
N SER A 155 4.66 -4.27 -7.88
CA SER A 155 4.33 -3.93 -6.50
C SER A 155 2.81 -3.79 -6.30
N ILE A 156 2.10 -3.24 -7.27
CA ILE A 156 0.64 -3.10 -7.26
C ILE A 156 -0.01 -4.47 -7.43
N LEU A 157 0.46 -5.27 -8.40
CA LEU A 157 -0.05 -6.63 -8.63
C LEU A 157 0.10 -7.51 -7.39
N ILE A 158 1.27 -7.48 -6.71
CA ILE A 158 1.51 -8.20 -5.46
C ILE A 158 0.54 -7.74 -4.36
N GLY A 159 0.36 -6.43 -4.22
CA GLY A 159 -0.56 -5.84 -3.25
C GLY A 159 -2.02 -6.23 -3.49
N MET A 160 -2.47 -6.17 -4.75
CA MET A 160 -3.83 -6.53 -5.15
C MET A 160 -4.08 -8.03 -4.96
N ASN A 161 -3.13 -8.89 -5.38
CA ASN A 161 -3.21 -10.33 -5.17
C ASN A 161 -3.34 -10.65 -3.67
N SER A 162 -2.49 -10.08 -2.83
CA SER A 162 -2.54 -10.28 -1.38
C SER A 162 -3.89 -9.85 -0.77
N LEU A 163 -4.43 -8.70 -1.21
CA LEU A 163 -5.70 -8.16 -0.71
C LEU A 163 -6.89 -9.04 -1.12
N LEU A 164 -7.00 -9.36 -2.40
CA LEU A 164 -8.12 -10.11 -2.97
C LEU A 164 -8.13 -11.57 -2.55
N SER A 165 -6.96 -12.22 -2.45
CA SER A 165 -6.83 -13.57 -1.93
C SER A 165 -7.28 -13.68 -0.47
N ARG A 166 -7.06 -12.64 0.35
CA ARG A 166 -7.61 -12.57 1.73
C ARG A 166 -9.14 -12.46 1.75
N TRP A 167 -9.76 -12.02 0.69
CA TRP A 167 -11.22 -11.99 0.53
C TRP A 167 -11.78 -13.29 -0.09
N GLY A 168 -10.90 -14.26 -0.40
CA GLY A 168 -11.25 -15.57 -0.93
C GLY A 168 -11.30 -15.63 -2.46
N CYS A 169 -10.90 -14.56 -3.16
CA CYS A 169 -10.85 -14.57 -4.62
C CYS A 169 -9.71 -15.46 -5.15
N GLN A 170 -9.93 -16.06 -6.31
CA GLN A 170 -8.89 -16.59 -7.16
C GLN A 170 -8.38 -15.45 -8.04
N VAL A 171 -7.08 -15.14 -7.95
CA VAL A 171 -6.51 -13.95 -8.57
C VAL A 171 -5.45 -14.35 -9.59
N TRP A 172 -5.58 -13.82 -10.79
CA TRP A 172 -4.54 -13.83 -11.83
C TRP A 172 -4.01 -12.42 -12.01
N THR A 173 -2.73 -12.32 -12.32
CA THR A 173 -2.04 -11.04 -12.48
C THR A 173 -1.33 -10.99 -13.82
N ALA A 174 -1.42 -9.88 -14.53
CA ALA A 174 -0.76 -9.64 -15.80
C ALA A 174 -0.24 -8.21 -15.86
N ARG A 175 0.90 -8.00 -16.53
CA ARG A 175 1.49 -6.66 -16.69
C ARG A 175 1.05 -5.97 -17.99
N ASN A 176 0.60 -6.77 -18.95
CA ASN A 176 0.32 -6.30 -20.29
C ASN A 176 -0.67 -7.25 -21.01
N ARG A 177 -0.98 -6.93 -22.25
CA ARG A 177 -1.89 -7.69 -23.11
C ARG A 177 -1.39 -9.10 -23.42
N GLU A 178 -0.08 -9.28 -23.61
CA GLU A 178 0.53 -10.55 -23.91
C GLU A 178 0.40 -11.54 -22.75
N GLU A 179 0.67 -11.09 -21.53
CA GLU A 179 0.49 -11.90 -20.32
C GLU A 179 -1.00 -12.23 -20.08
N CYS A 180 -1.91 -11.27 -20.33
CA CYS A 180 -3.34 -11.54 -20.30
C CYS A 180 -3.71 -12.63 -21.30
N ALA A 181 -3.19 -12.57 -22.54
CA ALA A 181 -3.47 -13.57 -23.57
C ALA A 181 -2.98 -14.96 -23.15
N ALA A 182 -1.82 -15.07 -22.54
CA ALA A 182 -1.27 -16.32 -22.01
C ALA A 182 -2.22 -16.94 -20.98
N ILE A 183 -2.66 -16.15 -19.99
CA ILE A 183 -3.61 -16.57 -18.95
C ILE A 183 -4.92 -17.08 -19.56
N LEU A 184 -5.48 -16.36 -20.54
CA LEU A 184 -6.72 -16.76 -21.20
C LEU A 184 -6.55 -18.05 -22.03
N ASN A 185 -5.36 -18.27 -22.63
CA ASN A 185 -5.06 -19.48 -23.39
C ASN A 185 -4.93 -20.72 -22.47
N GLU A 186 -4.61 -20.54 -21.20
CA GLU A 186 -4.67 -21.59 -20.18
C GLU A 186 -6.10 -21.95 -19.74
N GLY A 187 -7.10 -21.31 -20.33
CA GLY A 187 -8.52 -21.60 -20.07
C GLY A 187 -9.13 -20.77 -18.95
N VAL A 188 -8.39 -19.80 -18.39
CA VAL A 188 -8.92 -18.90 -17.35
C VAL A 188 -10.04 -18.03 -17.92
N ARG A 189 -11.13 -17.90 -17.16
CA ARG A 189 -12.30 -17.06 -17.51
C ARG A 189 -12.59 -16.13 -16.34
N PRO A 190 -11.99 -14.94 -16.32
CA PRO A 190 -12.20 -14.00 -15.21
C PRO A 190 -13.65 -13.48 -15.20
N GLN A 191 -14.24 -13.47 -14.01
CA GLN A 191 -15.57 -12.92 -13.78
C GLN A 191 -15.52 -11.39 -13.63
N LEU A 192 -14.35 -10.83 -13.36
CA LEU A 192 -14.11 -9.39 -13.25
C LEU A 192 -12.64 -9.08 -13.53
N ALA A 193 -12.38 -7.95 -14.19
CA ALA A 193 -11.05 -7.44 -14.39
C ALA A 193 -10.84 -6.10 -13.68
N LEU A 194 -9.68 -5.95 -13.00
CA LEU A 194 -9.17 -4.72 -12.42
C LEU A 194 -7.99 -4.27 -13.27
N VAL A 195 -8.08 -3.10 -13.89
CA VAL A 195 -7.10 -2.69 -14.91
C VAL A 195 -6.59 -1.29 -14.60
N ASP A 196 -5.27 -1.11 -14.59
CA ASP A 196 -4.71 0.25 -14.56
C ASP A 196 -5.05 1.02 -15.83
N TYR A 197 -5.32 2.31 -15.70
CA TYR A 197 -5.64 3.14 -16.86
C TYR A 197 -4.44 3.35 -17.77
N HIS A 198 -3.25 3.55 -17.21
CA HIS A 198 -2.01 3.80 -17.93
C HIS A 198 -1.14 2.55 -17.98
N LEU A 199 -1.22 1.79 -19.05
CA LEU A 199 -0.37 0.63 -19.28
C LEU A 199 0.83 1.00 -20.16
N ASP A 200 1.85 0.13 -20.17
CA ASP A 200 3.02 0.31 -21.02
C ASP A 200 2.64 0.21 -22.52
N HIS A 201 3.52 0.72 -23.38
CA HIS A 201 3.39 0.72 -24.85
C HIS A 201 2.21 1.53 -25.41
N GLY A 202 1.63 2.44 -24.61
CA GLY A 202 0.56 3.33 -25.06
C GLY A 202 -0.83 2.72 -25.02
N ASP A 203 -1.00 1.50 -24.55
CA ASP A 203 -2.31 0.90 -24.28
C ASP A 203 -2.99 1.61 -23.11
N THR A 204 -4.27 1.89 -23.25
CA THR A 204 -5.11 2.33 -22.14
C THR A 204 -5.88 1.16 -21.54
N GLY A 205 -6.21 1.25 -20.24
CA GLY A 205 -7.02 0.23 -19.57
C GLY A 205 -8.39 0.02 -20.25
N THR A 206 -8.96 1.06 -20.87
CA THR A 206 -10.21 0.96 -21.61
C THR A 206 -10.06 0.16 -22.91
N GLU A 207 -8.97 0.36 -23.65
CA GLU A 207 -8.66 -0.40 -24.86
C GLU A 207 -8.36 -1.87 -24.55
N LEU A 208 -7.62 -2.12 -23.47
CA LEU A 208 -7.34 -3.47 -23.02
C LEU A 208 -8.63 -4.19 -22.61
N MET A 209 -9.55 -3.52 -21.94
CA MET A 209 -10.86 -4.10 -21.57
C MET A 209 -11.73 -4.40 -22.81
N ALA A 210 -11.71 -3.54 -23.82
CA ALA A 210 -12.40 -3.81 -25.09
C ALA A 210 -11.83 -5.05 -25.79
N TRP A 211 -10.50 -5.16 -25.84
CA TRP A 211 -9.82 -6.34 -26.38
C TRP A 211 -10.15 -7.61 -25.56
N LEU A 212 -10.12 -7.54 -24.22
CA LEU A 212 -10.43 -8.65 -23.32
C LEU A 212 -11.86 -9.19 -23.56
N ARG A 213 -12.85 -8.30 -23.64
CA ARG A 213 -14.25 -8.66 -23.93
C ARG A 213 -14.39 -9.33 -25.31
N THR A 214 -13.73 -8.80 -26.34
CA THR A 214 -13.72 -9.40 -27.69
C THR A 214 -13.07 -10.78 -27.65
N ARG A 215 -11.99 -10.96 -26.94
CA ARG A 215 -11.24 -12.23 -26.86
C ARG A 215 -12.03 -13.32 -26.12
N LEU A 216 -12.79 -12.94 -25.10
CA LEU A 216 -13.63 -13.87 -24.33
C LEU A 216 -14.99 -14.14 -24.98
N GLY A 217 -15.46 -13.26 -25.84
CA GLY A 217 -16.80 -13.34 -26.48
C GLY A 217 -17.95 -13.03 -25.49
N GLU A 218 -17.65 -12.46 -24.34
CA GLU A 218 -18.63 -12.16 -23.29
C GLU A 218 -18.33 -10.83 -22.58
N PRO A 219 -19.38 -10.16 -22.03
CA PRO A 219 -19.24 -8.85 -21.37
C PRO A 219 -18.67 -8.99 -19.95
N VAL A 220 -17.35 -9.15 -19.83
CA VAL A 220 -16.70 -9.17 -18.53
C VAL A 220 -16.77 -7.78 -17.88
N PRO A 221 -17.27 -7.66 -16.64
CA PRO A 221 -17.22 -6.43 -15.86
C PRO A 221 -15.79 -5.96 -15.66
N GLY A 222 -15.56 -4.66 -15.70
CA GLY A 222 -14.22 -4.08 -15.48
C GLY A 222 -14.25 -2.86 -14.60
N VAL A 223 -13.22 -2.74 -13.78
CA VAL A 223 -12.94 -1.55 -12.98
C VAL A 223 -11.60 -0.99 -13.41
N VAL A 224 -11.61 0.23 -13.92
CA VAL A 224 -10.38 0.95 -14.27
C VAL A 224 -9.89 1.68 -13.04
N ILE A 225 -8.62 1.48 -12.70
CA ILE A 225 -7.95 2.08 -11.55
C ILE A 225 -7.00 3.16 -12.08
N SER A 226 -7.07 4.39 -11.57
CA SER A 226 -6.20 5.47 -12.05
C SER A 226 -5.91 6.52 -10.98
N ALA A 227 -4.74 7.14 -11.08
CA ALA A 227 -4.41 8.36 -10.34
C ALA A 227 -4.98 9.62 -11.02
N ASP A 228 -5.36 9.51 -12.30
CA ASP A 228 -5.92 10.62 -13.08
C ASP A 228 -7.43 10.75 -12.82
N GLY A 229 -7.79 11.65 -11.93
CA GLY A 229 -9.19 11.94 -11.57
C GLY A 229 -9.84 13.03 -12.43
N ARG A 230 -9.30 13.38 -13.59
CA ARG A 230 -9.91 14.40 -14.47
C ARG A 230 -11.29 13.94 -14.94
N PRO A 231 -12.27 14.87 -15.00
CA PRO A 231 -13.64 14.53 -15.42
C PRO A 231 -13.71 13.83 -16.79
N GLU A 232 -12.83 14.22 -17.72
CA GLU A 232 -12.75 13.66 -19.06
C GLU A 232 -12.36 12.17 -19.02
N THR A 233 -11.34 11.83 -18.22
CA THR A 233 -10.87 10.45 -18.06
C THR A 233 -11.96 9.58 -17.41
N VAL A 234 -12.59 10.09 -16.37
CA VAL A 234 -13.71 9.39 -15.70
C VAL A 234 -14.88 9.17 -16.66
N ALA A 235 -15.24 10.19 -17.45
CA ALA A 235 -16.31 10.10 -18.45
C ALA A 235 -15.98 9.06 -19.54
N GLN A 236 -14.74 9.00 -20.02
CA GLN A 236 -14.30 7.99 -21.00
C GLN A 236 -14.42 6.56 -20.43
N VAL A 237 -14.01 6.35 -19.18
CA VAL A 237 -14.14 5.05 -18.52
C VAL A 237 -15.60 4.63 -18.41
N HIS A 238 -16.49 5.54 -17.99
CA HIS A 238 -17.92 5.26 -17.89
C HIS A 238 -18.57 5.05 -19.27
N ALA A 239 -18.17 5.80 -20.30
CA ALA A 239 -18.65 5.62 -21.66
C ALA A 239 -18.27 4.25 -22.25
N ALA A 240 -17.15 3.66 -21.80
CA ALA A 240 -16.76 2.30 -22.14
C ALA A 240 -17.50 1.21 -21.32
N GLY A 241 -18.49 1.59 -20.51
CA GLY A 241 -19.23 0.66 -19.65
C GLY A 241 -18.35 0.03 -18.55
N LEU A 242 -17.44 0.81 -17.98
CA LEU A 242 -16.51 0.40 -16.93
C LEU A 242 -16.71 1.26 -15.69
N ASP A 243 -16.39 0.71 -14.51
CA ASP A 243 -16.33 1.48 -13.31
C ASP A 243 -14.96 2.15 -13.13
N TYR A 244 -14.95 3.28 -12.46
CA TYR A 244 -13.74 4.03 -12.14
C TYR A 244 -13.40 3.93 -10.65
N LEU A 245 -12.13 3.70 -10.33
CA LEU A 245 -11.62 3.71 -8.96
C LEU A 245 -10.32 4.52 -8.88
N ALA A 246 -10.32 5.55 -8.04
CA ALA A 246 -9.15 6.43 -7.88
C ALA A 246 -8.02 5.75 -7.09
N LYS A 247 -6.76 5.91 -7.52
CA LYS A 247 -5.56 5.62 -6.72
C LYS A 247 -5.36 6.76 -5.69
N PRO A 248 -5.01 6.46 -4.40
CA PRO A 248 -4.74 5.14 -3.85
C PRO A 248 -6.03 4.35 -3.60
N VAL A 249 -6.00 3.08 -3.97
CA VAL A 249 -7.16 2.18 -3.85
C VAL A 249 -7.57 2.01 -2.38
N LYS A 250 -8.80 2.40 -2.07
CA LYS A 250 -9.39 2.18 -0.74
C LYS A 250 -10.02 0.79 -0.69
N PRO A 251 -9.59 -0.11 0.20
CA PRO A 251 -10.10 -1.48 0.25
C PRO A 251 -11.63 -1.58 0.35
N ALA A 252 -12.26 -0.66 1.11
CA ALA A 252 -13.72 -0.64 1.23
C ALA A 252 -14.43 -0.29 -0.08
N ALA A 253 -13.91 0.67 -0.85
CA ALA A 253 -14.47 1.05 -2.14
C ALA A 253 -14.28 -0.06 -3.18
N LEU A 254 -13.09 -0.67 -3.23
CA LEU A 254 -12.84 -1.82 -4.09
C LEU A 254 -13.78 -2.98 -3.76
N ARG A 255 -13.94 -3.31 -2.47
CA ARG A 255 -14.84 -4.38 -2.05
C ARG A 255 -16.30 -4.12 -2.45
N ALA A 256 -16.78 -2.89 -2.31
CA ALA A 256 -18.15 -2.52 -2.71
C ALA A 256 -18.37 -2.73 -4.23
N LEU A 257 -17.38 -2.36 -5.06
CA LEU A 257 -17.43 -2.59 -6.50
C LEU A 257 -17.41 -4.08 -6.86
N LEU A 258 -16.53 -4.85 -6.22
CA LEU A 258 -16.49 -6.31 -6.42
C LEU A 258 -17.82 -6.97 -6.05
N SER A 259 -18.39 -6.63 -4.90
CA SER A 259 -19.68 -7.20 -4.46
C SER A 259 -20.86 -6.82 -5.35
N ARG A 260 -20.77 -5.72 -6.10
CA ARG A 260 -21.80 -5.31 -7.07
C ARG A 260 -21.75 -6.16 -8.35
N HIS A 261 -20.56 -6.57 -8.76
CA HIS A 261 -20.36 -7.28 -10.03
C HIS A 261 -20.28 -8.80 -9.89
N LEU A 262 -19.87 -9.28 -8.73
CA LEU A 262 -19.73 -10.70 -8.48
C LEU A 262 -20.96 -11.18 -7.70
N PRO A 263 -21.78 -12.09 -8.26
CA PRO A 263 -22.93 -12.61 -7.57
C PRO A 263 -22.49 -13.37 -6.31
N LEU A 264 -23.31 -13.25 -5.25
CA LEU A 264 -23.16 -13.94 -3.98
C LEU A 264 -23.46 -15.43 -4.10
#